data_ba8e3b420f3e344818d941435db033fc
#
_entry.id   ba8e3b420f3e344818d941435db033fc
#
_cell.length_a   1.000
_cell.length_b   1.000
_cell.length_c   1.000
_cell.angle_alpha   90.00
_cell.angle_beta   90.00
_cell.angle_gamma   90.00
#
_symmetry.space_group_name_H-M   'P 1'
#
loop_
_entity.id
_entity.type
_entity.pdbx_description
1 polymer ?
#
loop_
_entity_poly.entity_id
_entity_poly.type
_entity_poly.pdbx_seq_one_letter_code
_entity_poly.pdbx_strand_id
1 'polypeptide(L)'
;NNWCLELIKMSGEKANRMLQSVMKHHHMQMPWHNFTPDNSNTPAKRATLKEKATLVGRVGIMLLSYGTGAWRVRDSMNTIARELNISCSADVGLVSIEYTCVDEEGHGYTQALSLASTGVNTDKLSEMEQFVMDFNKGGSDLSSEQIHEILDEIERKPGHYTAIMASLAAASACCAFVFLL
;
A
#
# COMPACT_ATOMS: atom_id res chain seq x y z
N ASN A 1 7.05 19.71 -40.82
CA ASN A 1 7.19 18.54 -39.91
C ASN A 1 6.92 18.85 -38.42
N ASN A 2 6.34 20.03 -38.09
CA ASN A 2 5.95 20.38 -36.72
C ASN A 2 4.65 19.71 -36.27
N TRP A 3 3.79 19.31 -37.20
CA TRP A 3 2.47 18.73 -36.86
C TRP A 3 2.54 17.37 -36.15
N CYS A 4 3.48 16.50 -36.50
CA CYS A 4 3.66 15.22 -35.81
C CYS A 4 4.15 15.39 -34.37
N LEU A 5 5.02 16.36 -34.12
CA LEU A 5 5.51 16.66 -32.78
C LEU A 5 4.43 17.28 -31.87
N GLU A 6 3.54 18.10 -32.43
CA GLU A 6 2.39 18.65 -31.70
C GLU A 6 1.34 17.56 -31.37
N LEU A 7 1.07 16.66 -32.32
CA LEU A 7 0.17 15.53 -32.08
C LEU A 7 0.70 14.57 -30.99
N ILE A 8 2.01 14.32 -30.99
CA ILE A 8 2.65 13.48 -29.96
C ILE A 8 2.61 14.18 -28.59
N LYS A 9 2.88 15.50 -28.53
CA LYS A 9 2.74 16.29 -27.30
C LYS A 9 1.30 16.32 -26.78
N MET A 10 0.32 16.56 -27.64
CA MET A 10 -1.10 16.56 -27.29
C MET A 10 -1.58 15.18 -26.82
N SER A 11 -1.08 14.10 -27.43
CA SER A 11 -1.38 12.73 -26.99
C SER A 11 -0.79 12.46 -25.61
N GLY A 12 0.45 12.88 -25.37
CA GLY A 12 1.12 12.75 -24.07
C GLY A 12 0.44 13.56 -22.96
N GLU A 13 0.01 14.79 -23.24
CA GLU A 13 -0.70 15.62 -22.26
C GLU A 13 -2.12 15.09 -21.96
N LYS A 14 -2.84 14.56 -22.94
CA LYS A 14 -4.13 13.90 -22.73
C LYS A 14 -3.98 12.62 -21.92
N ALA A 15 -2.99 11.79 -22.25
CA ALA A 15 -2.67 10.58 -21.50
C ALA A 15 -2.27 10.92 -20.07
N ASN A 16 -1.47 11.96 -19.85
CA ASN A 16 -1.05 12.39 -18.52
C ASN A 16 -2.21 12.97 -17.70
N ARG A 17 -3.12 13.75 -18.32
CA ARG A 17 -4.35 14.22 -17.67
C ARG A 17 -5.31 13.07 -17.32
N MET A 18 -5.41 12.08 -18.20
CA MET A 18 -6.23 10.89 -17.96
C MET A 18 -5.64 10.02 -16.85
N LEU A 19 -4.31 9.82 -16.84
CA LEU A 19 -3.58 9.18 -15.75
C LEU A 19 -3.74 9.95 -14.44
N GLN A 20 -3.62 11.27 -14.43
CA GLN A 20 -3.82 12.07 -13.22
C GLN A 20 -5.29 12.05 -12.75
N SER A 21 -6.27 11.98 -13.65
CA SER A 21 -7.67 11.86 -13.25
C SER A 21 -7.98 10.47 -12.67
N VAL A 22 -7.40 9.42 -13.23
CA VAL A 22 -7.49 8.06 -12.71
C VAL A 22 -6.75 7.97 -11.37
N MET A 23 -5.57 8.57 -11.25
CA MET A 23 -4.80 8.61 -10.00
C MET A 23 -5.49 9.41 -8.89
N LYS A 24 -6.28 10.44 -9.23
CA LYS A 24 -7.08 11.21 -8.25
C LYS A 24 -8.17 10.39 -7.54
N HIS A 25 -8.58 9.27 -8.10
CA HIS A 25 -9.55 8.33 -7.51
C HIS A 25 -8.86 7.15 -6.82
N HIS A 26 -7.53 7.20 -6.69
CA HIS A 26 -6.75 6.12 -6.11
C HIS A 26 -6.69 6.24 -4.58
N HIS A 27 -7.02 5.14 -3.92
CA HIS A 27 -6.92 5.01 -2.47
C HIS A 27 -5.46 5.07 -1.94
N MET A 28 -4.43 4.93 -2.79
CA MET A 28 -3.05 5.24 -2.43
C MET A 28 -2.78 6.74 -2.21
N GLN A 29 -3.69 7.62 -2.66
CA GLN A 29 -3.67 9.05 -2.35
C GLN A 29 -4.63 9.41 -1.22
N MET A 30 -5.05 8.42 -0.42
CA MET A 30 -5.80 8.71 0.79
C MET A 30 -4.96 9.62 1.69
N PRO A 31 -5.55 10.70 2.20
CA PRO A 31 -4.89 11.53 3.19
C PRO A 31 -4.87 10.78 4.53
N TRP A 32 -3.99 9.78 4.65
CA TRP A 32 -3.90 8.89 5.81
C TRP A 32 -3.78 9.67 7.12
N HIS A 33 -3.01 10.76 7.11
CA HIS A 33 -2.83 11.64 8.25
C HIS A 33 -4.10 12.41 8.67
N ASN A 34 -5.10 12.56 7.79
CA ASN A 34 -6.36 13.22 8.17
C ASN A 34 -7.27 12.35 9.06
N PHE A 35 -6.91 11.11 9.27
CA PHE A 35 -7.64 10.20 10.17
C PHE A 35 -7.06 10.18 11.58
N THR A 36 -5.90 10.80 11.79
CA THR A 36 -5.30 10.97 13.12
C THR A 36 -5.81 12.28 13.73
N PRO A 37 -6.39 12.27 14.93
CA PRO A 37 -6.70 13.51 15.63
C PRO A 37 -5.42 14.24 16.04
N ASP A 38 -5.52 15.57 16.25
CA ASP A 38 -4.40 16.47 16.62
C ASP A 38 -3.62 16.07 17.90
N ASN A 39 -4.03 15.02 18.60
CA ASN A 39 -3.36 14.46 19.77
C ASN A 39 -2.34 13.38 19.37
N SER A 40 -1.26 13.79 18.77
CA SER A 40 -0.19 12.94 18.24
C SER A 40 0.56 12.03 19.24
N ASN A 41 0.28 12.12 20.54
CA ASN A 41 0.99 11.36 21.59
C ASN A 41 0.19 10.18 22.15
N THR A 42 -1.00 9.88 21.66
CA THR A 42 -1.79 8.75 22.15
C THR A 42 -1.31 7.47 21.47
N PRO A 43 -0.92 6.41 22.22
CA PRO A 43 -0.58 5.12 21.64
C PRO A 43 -1.70 4.61 20.72
N ALA A 44 -1.34 4.05 19.56
CA ALA A 44 -2.29 3.55 18.57
C ALA A 44 -3.25 2.49 19.15
N LYS A 45 -2.80 1.74 20.16
CA LYS A 45 -3.63 0.79 20.90
C LYS A 45 -4.84 1.43 21.60
N ARG A 46 -4.76 2.73 21.95
CA ARG A 46 -5.84 3.51 22.58
C ARG A 46 -6.57 4.43 21.61
N ALA A 47 -6.18 4.41 20.34
CA ALA A 47 -6.82 5.20 19.30
C ALA A 47 -8.25 4.74 19.02
N THR A 48 -9.02 5.55 18.30
CA THR A 48 -10.38 5.19 17.90
C THR A 48 -10.39 3.99 16.95
N LEU A 49 -11.50 3.24 16.91
CA LEU A 49 -11.65 2.10 15.99
C LEU A 49 -11.35 2.50 14.54
N LYS A 50 -11.80 3.68 14.13
CA LYS A 50 -11.56 4.18 12.77
C LYS A 50 -10.07 4.37 12.47
N GLU A 51 -9.30 4.94 13.41
CA GLU A 51 -7.85 5.10 13.23
C GLU A 51 -7.14 3.76 13.18
N LYS A 52 -7.45 2.86 14.11
CA LYS A 52 -6.90 1.49 14.12
C LYS A 52 -7.20 0.76 12.82
N ALA A 53 -8.45 0.80 12.36
CA ALA A 53 -8.86 0.18 11.10
C ALA A 53 -8.14 0.81 9.89
N THR A 54 -7.94 2.14 9.90
CA THR A 54 -7.20 2.83 8.85
C THR A 54 -5.74 2.39 8.78
N LEU A 55 -5.07 2.19 9.93
CA LEU A 55 -3.72 1.64 9.97
C LEU A 55 -3.66 0.22 9.39
N VAL A 56 -4.58 -0.66 9.80
CA VAL A 56 -4.68 -2.02 9.26
C VAL A 56 -4.89 -2.01 7.75
N GLY A 57 -5.80 -1.17 7.26
CA GLY A 57 -6.08 -1.04 5.83
C GLY A 57 -4.88 -0.52 5.04
N ARG A 58 -4.16 0.49 5.58
CA ARG A 58 -2.95 1.03 4.94
C ARG A 58 -1.88 -0.04 4.79
N VAL A 59 -1.59 -0.79 5.84
CA VAL A 59 -0.63 -1.90 5.78
C VAL A 59 -1.04 -2.93 4.74
N GLY A 60 -2.32 -3.32 4.71
CA GLY A 60 -2.84 -4.27 3.74
C GLY A 60 -2.67 -3.79 2.29
N ILE A 61 -3.07 -2.56 2.00
CA ILE A 61 -3.01 -2.03 0.62
C ILE A 61 -1.58 -1.80 0.14
N MET A 62 -0.65 -1.42 1.03
CA MET A 62 0.77 -1.30 0.71
C MET A 62 1.38 -2.66 0.38
N LEU A 63 1.13 -3.68 1.19
CA LEU A 63 1.57 -5.05 0.92
C LEU A 63 1.04 -5.56 -0.42
N LEU A 64 -0.24 -5.36 -0.70
CA LEU A 64 -0.85 -5.74 -1.98
C LEU A 64 -0.19 -5.00 -3.14
N SER A 65 0.09 -3.71 -3.00
CA SER A 65 0.72 -2.88 -4.03
C SER A 65 2.14 -3.34 -4.38
N TYR A 66 2.85 -3.93 -3.42
CA TYR A 66 4.21 -4.45 -3.61
C TYR A 66 4.25 -5.91 -4.10
N GLY A 67 3.09 -6.50 -4.38
CA GLY A 67 2.97 -7.76 -5.11
C GLY A 67 3.01 -9.01 -4.23
N THR A 68 2.67 -8.91 -2.94
CA THR A 68 2.53 -10.10 -2.10
C THR A 68 1.20 -10.81 -2.32
N GLY A 69 1.14 -12.10 -1.99
CA GLY A 69 -0.07 -12.90 -2.13
C GLY A 69 -1.14 -12.54 -1.09
N ALA A 70 -2.41 -12.70 -1.47
CA ALA A 70 -3.58 -12.33 -0.66
C ALA A 70 -3.58 -12.95 0.76
N TRP A 71 -3.07 -14.17 0.92
CA TRP A 71 -2.99 -14.82 2.24
C TRP A 71 -2.01 -14.10 3.18
N ARG A 72 -0.86 -13.60 2.66
CA ARG A 72 0.10 -12.82 3.45
C ARG A 72 -0.47 -11.45 3.81
N VAL A 73 -1.19 -10.81 2.91
CA VAL A 73 -1.88 -9.55 3.20
C VAL A 73 -2.84 -9.74 4.38
N ARG A 74 -3.69 -10.77 4.34
CA ARG A 74 -4.62 -11.08 5.44
C ARG A 74 -3.91 -11.37 6.75
N ASP A 75 -2.86 -12.17 6.73
CA ASP A 75 -2.10 -12.54 7.92
C ASP A 75 -1.44 -11.30 8.56
N SER A 76 -0.83 -10.44 7.74
CA SER A 76 -0.26 -9.18 8.20
C SER A 76 -1.31 -8.23 8.78
N MET A 77 -2.46 -8.06 8.09
CA MET A 77 -3.57 -7.25 8.59
C MET A 77 -4.08 -7.76 9.94
N ASN A 78 -4.23 -9.08 10.09
CA ASN A 78 -4.65 -9.70 11.34
C ASN A 78 -3.60 -9.54 12.45
N THR A 79 -2.32 -9.58 12.12
CA THR A 79 -1.25 -9.36 13.08
C THR A 79 -1.30 -7.93 13.64
N ILE A 80 -1.38 -6.92 12.77
CA ILE A 80 -1.52 -5.52 13.19
C ILE A 80 -2.81 -5.31 14.00
N ALA A 81 -3.94 -5.88 13.54
CA ALA A 81 -5.23 -5.74 14.22
C ALA A 81 -5.18 -6.29 15.65
N ARG A 82 -4.59 -7.48 15.86
CA ARG A 82 -4.43 -8.08 17.19
C ARG A 82 -3.62 -7.20 18.15
N GLU A 83 -2.51 -6.61 17.66
CA GLU A 83 -1.70 -5.69 18.47
C GLU A 83 -2.45 -4.40 18.83
N LEU A 84 -3.42 -4.00 18.02
CA LEU A 84 -4.28 -2.87 18.27
C LEU A 84 -5.55 -3.22 19.10
N ASN A 85 -5.70 -4.46 19.57
CA ASN A 85 -6.89 -4.98 20.28
C ASN A 85 -8.18 -4.82 19.46
N ILE A 86 -8.14 -5.16 18.18
CA ILE A 86 -9.31 -5.25 17.32
C ILE A 86 -9.27 -6.54 16.50
N SER A 87 -10.42 -7.01 16.04
CA SER A 87 -10.52 -8.11 15.09
C SER A 87 -10.63 -7.56 13.69
N CYS A 88 -9.98 -8.20 12.71
CA CYS A 88 -10.07 -7.82 11.30
C CYS A 88 -10.49 -9.01 10.45
N SER A 89 -11.42 -8.79 9.55
CA SER A 89 -11.77 -9.73 8.46
C SER A 89 -11.58 -9.02 7.15
N ALA A 90 -10.77 -9.60 6.25
CA ALA A 90 -10.45 -8.98 4.97
C ALA A 90 -10.69 -9.93 3.81
N ASP A 91 -11.35 -9.43 2.77
CA ASP A 91 -11.37 -10.02 1.45
C ASP A 91 -10.37 -9.29 0.55
N VAL A 92 -9.43 -10.05 0.01
CA VAL A 92 -8.29 -9.51 -0.75
C VAL A 92 -8.41 -10.00 -2.18
N GLY A 93 -8.75 -9.08 -3.07
CA GLY A 93 -8.78 -9.27 -4.51
C GLY A 93 -7.42 -9.02 -5.16
N LEU A 94 -7.38 -9.00 -6.49
CA LEU A 94 -6.16 -8.75 -7.25
C LEU A 94 -5.62 -7.33 -7.08
N VAL A 95 -6.51 -6.34 -7.06
CA VAL A 95 -6.19 -4.91 -6.96
C VAL A 95 -7.08 -4.19 -5.94
N SER A 96 -7.72 -4.91 -5.04
CA SER A 96 -8.62 -4.34 -4.05
C SER A 96 -8.60 -5.13 -2.76
N ILE A 97 -8.91 -4.43 -1.67
CA ILE A 97 -9.13 -5.03 -0.35
C ILE A 97 -10.43 -4.46 0.20
N GLU A 98 -11.32 -5.32 0.61
CA GLU A 98 -12.47 -4.96 1.43
C GLU A 98 -12.28 -5.58 2.81
N TYR A 99 -12.39 -4.79 3.87
CA TYR A 99 -12.16 -5.27 5.21
C TYR A 99 -13.08 -4.64 6.23
N THR A 100 -13.34 -5.40 7.29
CA THR A 100 -14.11 -4.97 8.44
C THR A 100 -13.28 -5.19 9.70
N CYS A 101 -13.11 -4.14 10.49
CA CYS A 101 -12.53 -4.21 11.81
C CYS A 101 -13.62 -4.06 12.87
N VAL A 102 -13.52 -4.85 13.95
CA VAL A 102 -14.47 -4.84 15.05
C VAL A 102 -13.69 -4.69 16.36
N ASP A 103 -14.16 -3.80 17.24
CA ASP A 103 -13.60 -3.63 18.58
C ASP A 103 -14.21 -4.62 19.61
N GLU A 104 -13.72 -4.54 20.85
CA GLU A 104 -14.19 -5.38 21.95
C GLU A 104 -15.65 -5.09 22.35
N GLU A 105 -16.16 -3.91 22.02
CA GLU A 105 -17.55 -3.49 22.29
C GLU A 105 -18.53 -3.93 21.19
N GLY A 106 -18.00 -4.47 20.09
CA GLY A 106 -18.79 -4.94 18.95
C GLY A 106 -19.08 -3.85 17.90
N HIS A 107 -18.47 -2.67 18.00
CA HIS A 107 -18.56 -1.68 16.94
C HIS A 107 -17.75 -2.11 15.72
N GLY A 108 -18.32 -1.94 14.55
CA GLY A 108 -17.69 -2.30 13.29
C GLY A 108 -17.31 -1.10 12.44
N TYR A 109 -16.14 -1.17 11.79
CA TYR A 109 -15.73 -0.23 10.75
C TYR A 109 -15.34 -1.00 9.50
N THR A 110 -16.04 -0.73 8.39
CA THR A 110 -15.80 -1.37 7.10
C THR A 110 -15.29 -0.36 6.09
N GLN A 111 -14.29 -0.77 5.32
CA GLN A 111 -13.74 0.05 4.25
C GLN A 111 -13.32 -0.82 3.07
N ALA A 112 -13.48 -0.27 1.85
CA ALA A 112 -12.95 -0.84 0.62
C ALA A 112 -11.83 0.06 0.10
N LEU A 113 -10.70 -0.53 -0.27
CA LEU A 113 -9.53 0.12 -0.85
C LEU A 113 -9.23 -0.51 -2.20
N SER A 114 -8.77 0.28 -3.17
CA SER A 114 -8.39 -0.23 -4.49
C SER A 114 -7.11 0.41 -5.00
N LEU A 115 -6.39 -0.32 -5.84
CA LEU A 115 -5.16 0.09 -6.53
C LEU A 115 -5.41 0.24 -8.03
N ALA A 116 -4.66 1.14 -8.73
CA ALA A 116 -4.67 1.20 -10.19
C ALA A 116 -3.99 -0.01 -10.81
N SER A 117 -2.91 -0.42 -10.17
CA SER A 117 -2.09 -1.53 -10.61
C SER A 117 -1.33 -2.08 -9.41
N THR A 118 -0.93 -3.33 -9.51
CA THR A 118 0.03 -3.94 -8.60
C THR A 118 1.36 -4.11 -9.35
N GLY A 119 2.45 -4.09 -8.60
CA GLY A 119 3.79 -4.35 -9.13
C GLY A 119 4.59 -5.15 -8.12
N VAL A 120 5.60 -5.89 -8.58
CA VAL A 120 6.49 -6.61 -7.68
C VAL A 120 7.64 -5.68 -7.27
N ASN A 121 7.70 -5.34 -6.00
CA ASN A 121 8.80 -4.58 -5.40
C ASN A 121 9.28 -5.30 -4.14
N THR A 122 10.26 -6.18 -4.31
CA THR A 122 10.78 -7.05 -3.26
C THR A 122 11.45 -6.29 -2.12
N ASP A 123 12.07 -5.15 -2.41
CA ASP A 123 12.76 -4.33 -1.40
C ASP A 123 11.72 -3.72 -0.44
N LYS A 124 10.71 -3.04 -0.99
CA LYS A 124 9.62 -2.47 -0.19
C LYS A 124 8.79 -3.54 0.50
N LEU A 125 8.62 -4.69 -0.15
CA LEU A 125 7.93 -5.83 0.46
C LEU A 125 8.68 -6.33 1.69
N SER A 126 10.00 -6.51 1.59
CA SER A 126 10.84 -6.92 2.72
C SER A 126 10.79 -5.93 3.89
N GLU A 127 10.79 -4.63 3.59
CA GLU A 127 10.65 -3.59 4.62
C GLU A 127 9.27 -3.60 5.28
N MET A 128 8.21 -3.82 4.52
CA MET A 128 6.86 -3.97 5.06
C MET A 128 6.71 -5.23 5.93
N GLU A 129 7.29 -6.35 5.50
CA GLU A 129 7.32 -7.58 6.31
C GLU A 129 8.09 -7.37 7.62
N GLN A 130 9.23 -6.67 7.55
CA GLN A 130 9.99 -6.31 8.74
C GLN A 130 9.20 -5.38 9.67
N PHE A 131 8.52 -4.37 9.10
CA PHE A 131 7.63 -3.47 9.85
C PHE A 131 6.55 -4.27 10.60
N VAL A 132 5.87 -5.22 9.94
CA VAL A 132 4.83 -6.04 10.58
C VAL A 132 5.40 -6.89 11.71
N MET A 133 6.60 -7.47 11.53
CA MET A 133 7.28 -8.24 12.56
C MET A 133 7.67 -7.38 13.78
N ASP A 134 8.14 -6.17 13.54
CA ASP A 134 8.56 -5.27 14.62
C ASP A 134 7.34 -4.65 15.32
N PHE A 135 6.26 -4.39 14.58
CA PHE A 135 5.00 -3.95 15.15
C PHE A 135 4.44 -4.97 16.17
N ASN A 136 4.55 -6.25 15.87
CA ASN A 136 4.17 -7.34 16.76
C ASN A 136 5.01 -7.42 18.06
N LYS A 137 6.12 -6.67 18.15
CA LYS A 137 6.99 -6.62 19.34
C LYS A 137 6.82 -5.36 20.20
N GLY A 138 5.83 -4.54 19.93
CA GLY A 138 5.56 -3.32 20.69
C GLY A 138 5.25 -2.08 19.85
N GLY A 139 5.03 -2.23 18.54
CA GLY A 139 4.67 -1.10 17.67
C GLY A 139 3.35 -0.42 18.00
N SER A 140 2.48 -1.10 18.76
CA SER A 140 1.20 -0.54 19.24
C SER A 140 1.36 0.57 20.30
N ASP A 141 2.55 0.75 20.87
CA ASP A 141 2.88 1.83 21.80
C ASP A 141 3.22 3.15 21.07
N LEU A 142 3.51 3.08 19.76
CA LEU A 142 3.68 4.24 18.91
C LEU A 142 2.34 4.93 18.68
N SER A 143 2.36 6.24 18.44
CA SER A 143 1.15 6.96 18.03
C SER A 143 0.76 6.61 16.59
N SER A 144 -0.52 6.78 16.24
CA SER A 144 -1.00 6.56 14.87
C SER A 144 -0.24 7.40 13.86
N GLU A 145 0.14 8.64 14.22
CA GLU A 145 0.93 9.53 13.37
C GLU A 145 2.34 8.99 13.12
N GLN A 146 3.04 8.56 14.17
CA GLN A 146 4.37 7.96 14.03
C GLN A 146 4.36 6.70 13.16
N ILE A 147 3.31 5.88 13.28
CA ILE A 147 3.14 4.72 12.42
C ILE A 147 2.94 5.14 10.95
N HIS A 148 2.11 6.17 10.71
CA HIS A 148 1.93 6.69 9.35
C HIS A 148 3.21 7.29 8.77
N GLU A 149 4.04 7.96 9.59
CA GLU A 149 5.36 8.47 9.17
C GLU A 149 6.31 7.33 8.74
N ILE A 150 6.38 6.25 9.51
CA ILE A 150 7.19 5.06 9.16
C ILE A 150 6.72 4.46 7.84
N LEU A 151 5.41 4.32 7.65
CA LEU A 151 4.84 3.80 6.40
C LEU A 151 5.12 4.74 5.21
N ASP A 152 5.10 6.05 5.43
CA ASP A 152 5.48 7.05 4.44
C ASP A 152 6.95 6.93 4.04
N GLU A 153 7.84 6.69 5.00
CA GLU A 153 9.26 6.49 4.71
C GLU A 153 9.48 5.27 3.82
N ILE A 154 8.81 4.14 4.11
CA ILE A 154 8.87 2.94 3.26
C ILE A 154 8.34 3.26 1.86
N GLU A 155 7.23 4.01 1.77
CA GLU A 155 6.61 4.37 0.48
C GLU A 155 7.51 5.30 -0.36
N ARG A 156 8.21 6.26 0.27
CA ARG A 156 9.09 7.24 -0.42
C ARG A 156 10.42 6.66 -0.86
N LYS A 157 10.89 5.54 -0.30
CA LYS A 157 12.19 4.96 -0.68
C LYS A 157 12.23 4.69 -2.18
N PRO A 158 13.28 5.18 -2.87
CA PRO A 158 13.45 4.88 -4.29
C PRO A 158 13.77 3.39 -4.47
N GLY A 159 13.18 2.77 -5.49
CA GLY A 159 13.53 1.40 -5.86
C GLY A 159 15.01 1.29 -6.26
N HIS A 160 15.67 0.20 -5.89
CA HIS A 160 17.10 -0.05 -6.21
C HIS A 160 17.36 -0.21 -7.71
N TYR A 161 16.34 -0.50 -8.51
CA TYR A 161 16.47 -0.76 -9.93
C TYR A 161 15.87 0.36 -10.76
N THR A 162 16.67 0.89 -11.68
CA THR A 162 16.15 1.82 -12.69
C THR A 162 15.28 1.08 -13.70
N ALA A 163 14.34 1.79 -14.34
CA ALA A 163 13.49 1.22 -15.38
C ALA A 163 14.31 0.57 -16.53
N ILE A 164 15.51 1.12 -16.81
CA ILE A 164 16.43 0.58 -17.82
C ILE A 164 16.96 -0.79 -17.39
N MET A 165 17.40 -0.94 -16.14
CA MET A 165 17.90 -2.23 -15.61
C MET A 165 16.79 -3.29 -15.62
N ALA A 166 15.58 -2.93 -15.19
CA ALA A 166 14.43 -3.83 -15.22
C ALA A 166 14.10 -4.26 -16.66
N SER A 167 14.13 -3.34 -17.61
CA SER A 167 13.89 -3.64 -19.04
C SER A 167 14.95 -4.56 -19.64
N LEU A 168 16.24 -4.34 -19.32
CA LEU A 168 17.33 -5.20 -19.75
C LEU A 168 17.24 -6.60 -19.16
N ALA A 169 16.89 -6.70 -17.87
CA ALA A 169 16.69 -7.99 -17.22
C ALA A 169 15.52 -8.77 -17.84
N ALA A 170 14.39 -8.10 -18.12
CA ALA A 170 13.25 -8.70 -18.79
C ALA A 170 13.59 -9.17 -20.21
N ALA A 171 14.29 -8.32 -20.98
CA ALA A 171 14.73 -8.67 -22.33
C ALA A 171 15.67 -9.87 -22.34
N SER A 172 16.65 -9.92 -21.43
CA SER A 172 17.57 -11.06 -21.32
C SER A 172 16.86 -12.36 -20.90
N ALA A 173 15.88 -12.27 -20.00
CA ALA A 173 15.07 -13.43 -19.61
C ALA A 173 14.24 -13.95 -20.79
N CYS A 174 13.61 -13.06 -21.56
CA CYS A 174 12.88 -13.46 -22.79
C CYS A 174 13.79 -14.12 -23.81
N CYS A 175 15.00 -13.56 -24.06
CA CYS A 175 15.97 -14.16 -24.96
C CYS A 175 16.39 -15.55 -24.48
N ALA A 176 16.70 -15.72 -23.18
CA ALA A 176 17.08 -17.02 -22.62
C ALA A 176 15.96 -18.06 -22.79
N PHE A 177 14.71 -17.64 -22.62
CA PHE A 177 13.55 -18.53 -22.81
C PHE A 177 13.41 -19.05 -24.25
N VAL A 178 13.67 -18.17 -25.25
CA VAL A 178 13.63 -18.54 -26.67
C VAL A 178 14.75 -19.52 -27.04
N PHE A 179 15.91 -19.44 -26.36
CA PHE A 179 17.02 -20.39 -26.62
C PHE A 179 16.84 -21.75 -25.93
N LEU A 180 15.92 -21.85 -24.95
CA LEU A 180 15.64 -23.09 -24.22
C LEU A 180 14.47 -23.89 -24.82
N LEU A 181 13.71 -23.33 -25.74
CA LEU A 181 12.61 -23.96 -26.49
C LEU A 181 13.07 -24.38 -27.88
#